data_2398120988e58a6fcba2dba3435043ad
#
_entry.id   2398120988e58a6fcba2dba3435043ad
#
_cell.length_a   1.000
_cell.length_b   1.000
_cell.length_c   1.000
_cell.angle_alpha   90.00
_cell.angle_beta   90.00
_cell.angle_gamma   90.00
#
_symmetry.space_group_name_H-M   'P 1'
#
loop_
_entity.id
_entity.type
_entity.pdbx_description
1 polymer ?
#
loop_
_entity_poly.entity_id
_entity_poly.type
_entity_poly.pdbx_seq_one_letter_code
_entity_poly.pdbx_strand_id
1 'polypeptide(L)'
;NKGVHYFVDHIYPQIKDIHTNMIVNVSGSQVEDYAETASIINELDNIPAIELNISCPNVKQGGMAFGVTAHGAAEVVSAVRKVYHKTLIVKLSPNVTDITEIARAAEGAGADSVSLINTLLGMAIDAEKRKPILSTVTGGMSGAAVKPIALRMVWQVAKAVKIPVVGLGGIMNWKDAVEFLLAGATAI
;
A
#
# COMPACT_ATOMS: atom_id res chain seq x y z
N ASN A 1 -2.23 -16.61 -0.05
CA ASN A 1 -1.25 -16.23 -1.05
C ASN A 1 -0.35 -17.44 -1.34
N LYS A 2 -0.05 -17.68 -2.62
CA LYS A 2 0.77 -18.82 -3.07
C LYS A 2 2.22 -18.40 -3.40
N GLY A 3 2.55 -17.12 -3.18
CA GLY A 3 3.89 -16.58 -3.41
C GLY A 3 4.16 -16.13 -4.85
N VAL A 4 5.32 -15.49 -5.05
CA VAL A 4 5.71 -14.90 -6.34
C VAL A 4 5.98 -15.95 -7.42
N HIS A 5 6.58 -17.08 -7.07
CA HIS A 5 6.83 -18.15 -8.04
C HIS A 5 5.53 -18.69 -8.64
N TYR A 6 4.50 -18.90 -7.80
CA TYR A 6 3.19 -19.31 -8.32
C TYR A 6 2.59 -18.24 -9.25
N PHE A 7 2.77 -16.96 -8.94
CA PHE A 7 2.34 -15.87 -9.82
C PHE A 7 3.04 -15.95 -11.18
N VAL A 8 4.37 -16.11 -11.19
CA VAL A 8 5.17 -16.19 -12.43
C VAL A 8 4.78 -17.40 -13.27
N ASP A 9 4.62 -18.57 -12.64
CA ASP A 9 4.41 -19.82 -13.36
C ASP A 9 2.97 -20.03 -13.82
N HIS A 10 1.97 -19.47 -13.08
CA HIS A 10 0.57 -19.82 -13.31
C HIS A 10 -0.35 -18.62 -13.64
N ILE A 11 -0.02 -17.42 -13.15
CA ILE A 11 -0.88 -16.24 -13.36
C ILE A 11 -0.33 -15.37 -14.49
N TYR A 12 0.95 -15.00 -14.41
CA TYR A 12 1.58 -14.11 -15.39
C TYR A 12 1.42 -14.58 -16.85
N PRO A 13 1.58 -15.88 -17.21
CA PRO A 13 1.38 -16.33 -18.58
C PRO A 13 -0.02 -16.08 -19.12
N GLN A 14 -1.04 -16.00 -18.25
CA GLN A 14 -2.42 -15.76 -18.65
C GLN A 14 -2.74 -14.27 -18.84
N ILE A 15 -1.94 -13.37 -18.26
CA ILE A 15 -2.22 -11.94 -18.23
C ILE A 15 -1.23 -11.09 -19.03
N LYS A 16 -0.04 -11.61 -19.36
CA LYS A 16 1.06 -10.85 -19.97
C LYS A 16 0.69 -10.20 -21.32
N ASP A 17 -0.26 -10.78 -22.05
CA ASP A 17 -0.67 -10.30 -23.36
C ASP A 17 -1.95 -9.42 -23.32
N ILE A 18 -2.45 -9.12 -22.13
CA ILE A 18 -3.60 -8.22 -21.96
C ILE A 18 -3.13 -6.78 -22.16
N HIS A 19 -3.80 -6.05 -23.08
CA HIS A 19 -3.50 -4.64 -23.34
C HIS A 19 -4.00 -3.72 -22.23
N THR A 20 -3.33 -3.76 -21.07
CA THR A 20 -3.55 -2.86 -19.95
C THR A 20 -2.28 -2.72 -19.12
N ASN A 21 -2.17 -1.65 -18.34
CA ASN A 21 -1.09 -1.51 -17.36
C ASN A 21 -1.42 -2.34 -16.11
N MET A 22 -0.60 -3.35 -15.83
CA MET A 22 -0.74 -4.16 -14.63
C MET A 22 0.21 -3.70 -13.55
N ILE A 23 -0.35 -3.40 -12.38
CA ILE A 23 0.39 -3.04 -11.17
C ILE A 23 0.28 -4.21 -10.19
N VAL A 24 1.39 -4.83 -9.86
CA VAL A 24 1.40 -5.95 -8.90
C VAL A 24 1.54 -5.40 -7.49
N ASN A 25 0.57 -5.73 -6.62
CA ASN A 25 0.67 -5.40 -5.20
C ASN A 25 1.55 -6.42 -4.49
N VAL A 26 2.65 -5.96 -3.90
CA VAL A 26 3.68 -6.77 -3.24
C VAL A 26 3.59 -6.59 -1.74
N SER A 27 3.55 -7.70 -1.00
CA SER A 27 3.61 -7.72 0.47
C SER A 27 4.61 -8.76 0.95
N GLY A 28 5.20 -8.53 2.10
CA GLY A 28 6.17 -9.43 2.74
C GLY A 28 6.11 -9.33 4.26
N SER A 29 6.70 -10.30 4.93
CA SER A 29 6.83 -10.35 6.40
C SER A 29 8.21 -9.94 6.88
N GLN A 30 9.17 -9.84 5.98
CA GLN A 30 10.54 -9.40 6.19
C GLN A 30 10.98 -8.52 5.01
N VAL A 31 12.00 -7.70 5.20
CA VAL A 31 12.54 -6.83 4.14
C VAL A 31 12.99 -7.64 2.92
N GLU A 32 13.57 -8.79 3.19
CA GLU A 32 14.09 -9.71 2.18
C GLU A 32 12.97 -10.25 1.27
N ASP A 33 11.78 -10.53 1.82
CA ASP A 33 10.62 -11.02 1.03
C ASP A 33 10.18 -9.97 -0.01
N TYR A 34 10.19 -8.68 0.36
CA TYR A 34 9.87 -7.59 -0.56
C TYR A 34 10.91 -7.46 -1.67
N ALA A 35 12.21 -7.49 -1.32
CA ALA A 35 13.29 -7.35 -2.27
C ALA A 35 13.35 -8.53 -3.25
N GLU A 36 13.24 -9.77 -2.76
CA GLU A 36 13.19 -10.97 -3.59
C GLU A 36 12.01 -10.93 -4.56
N THR A 37 10.81 -10.67 -4.05
CA THR A 37 9.61 -10.58 -4.88
C THR A 37 9.74 -9.50 -5.95
N ALA A 38 10.23 -8.32 -5.58
CA ALA A 38 10.42 -7.22 -6.51
C ALA A 38 11.48 -7.51 -7.58
N SER A 39 12.58 -8.18 -7.21
CA SER A 39 13.62 -8.60 -8.15
C SER A 39 13.07 -9.55 -9.21
N ILE A 40 12.26 -10.54 -8.80
CA ILE A 40 11.64 -11.48 -9.73
C ILE A 40 10.67 -10.75 -10.68
N ILE A 41 9.84 -9.84 -10.16
CA ILE A 41 8.88 -9.08 -10.97
C ILE A 41 9.59 -8.07 -11.88
N ASN A 42 10.76 -7.58 -11.53
CA ASN A 42 11.55 -6.67 -12.36
C ASN A 42 11.84 -7.26 -13.75
N GLU A 43 12.05 -8.55 -13.83
CA GLU A 43 12.38 -9.29 -15.06
C GLU A 43 11.15 -9.59 -15.95
N LEU A 44 9.93 -9.30 -15.47
CA LEU A 44 8.71 -9.60 -16.21
C LEU A 44 8.35 -8.43 -17.14
N ASP A 45 8.15 -8.73 -18.44
CA ASP A 45 7.58 -7.78 -19.38
C ASP A 45 6.12 -7.46 -19.01
N ASN A 46 5.58 -6.33 -19.51
CA ASN A 46 4.19 -5.88 -19.29
C ASN A 46 3.76 -5.68 -17.80
N ILE A 47 4.72 -5.67 -16.88
CA ILE A 47 4.50 -5.21 -15.49
C ILE A 47 5.28 -3.90 -15.31
N PRO A 48 4.67 -2.74 -15.60
CA PRO A 48 5.37 -1.45 -15.58
C PRO A 48 5.58 -0.90 -14.17
N ALA A 49 4.84 -1.41 -13.18
CA ALA A 49 4.90 -0.92 -11.82
C ALA A 49 4.60 -2.01 -10.78
N ILE A 50 5.12 -1.81 -9.58
CA ILE A 50 4.66 -2.52 -8.37
C ILE A 50 4.14 -1.53 -7.34
N GLU A 51 3.19 -2.00 -6.51
CA GLU A 51 2.72 -1.29 -5.32
C GLU A 51 3.15 -2.06 -4.08
N LEU A 52 4.05 -1.47 -3.27
CA LEU A 52 4.47 -2.08 -2.00
C LEU A 52 3.42 -1.86 -0.93
N ASN A 53 2.84 -2.92 -0.43
CA ASN A 53 1.97 -2.90 0.73
C ASN A 53 2.80 -3.08 2.02
N ILE A 54 3.29 -1.96 2.57
CA ILE A 54 4.12 -1.94 3.79
C ILE A 54 3.31 -2.02 5.09
N SER A 55 1.98 -2.25 4.99
CA SER A 55 1.10 -2.41 6.17
C SER A 55 1.13 -3.83 6.76
N CYS A 56 1.87 -4.77 6.15
CA CYS A 56 2.02 -6.12 6.69
C CYS A 56 2.90 -6.12 7.95
N PRO A 57 2.57 -6.97 8.96
CA PRO A 57 3.36 -7.10 10.17
C PRO A 57 4.78 -7.60 9.87
N ASN A 58 5.78 -6.97 10.49
CA ASN A 58 7.16 -7.41 10.47
C ASN A 58 7.39 -8.48 11.55
N VAL A 59 7.65 -9.72 11.13
CA VAL A 59 7.86 -10.86 12.04
C VAL A 59 9.08 -10.65 12.94
N LYS A 60 10.18 -10.09 12.40
CA LYS A 60 11.42 -9.83 13.15
C LYS A 60 11.27 -8.73 14.21
N GLN A 61 10.32 -7.81 14.03
CA GLN A 61 10.05 -6.70 14.96
C GLN A 61 8.77 -6.92 15.79
N GLY A 62 8.44 -8.16 16.11
CA GLY A 62 7.33 -8.49 16.98
C GLY A 62 5.95 -8.19 16.41
N GLY A 63 5.79 -8.21 15.09
CA GLY A 63 4.53 -8.00 14.41
C GLY A 63 4.17 -6.54 14.11
N MET A 64 5.07 -5.59 14.37
CA MET A 64 4.88 -4.20 13.99
C MET A 64 4.98 -4.05 12.46
N ALA A 65 4.02 -3.37 11.84
CA ALA A 65 4.05 -3.14 10.40
C ALA A 65 5.19 -2.17 10.01
N PHE A 66 5.85 -2.43 8.88
CA PHE A 66 6.91 -1.54 8.36
C PHE A 66 6.41 -0.11 8.13
N GLY A 67 5.17 0.05 7.68
CA GLY A 67 4.55 1.33 7.36
C GLY A 67 4.09 2.16 8.56
N VAL A 68 4.39 1.77 9.80
CA VAL A 68 4.00 2.56 10.99
C VAL A 68 5.12 3.47 11.50
N THR A 69 6.35 3.33 10.99
CA THR A 69 7.49 4.21 11.28
C THR A 69 8.18 4.69 10.00
N ALA A 70 8.71 5.90 10.02
CA ALA A 70 9.50 6.44 8.90
C ALA A 70 10.72 5.55 8.59
N HIS A 71 11.39 5.05 9.63
CA HIS A 71 12.54 4.16 9.50
C HIS A 71 12.17 2.84 8.79
N GLY A 72 11.11 2.17 9.24
CA GLY A 72 10.68 0.90 8.64
C GLY A 72 10.23 1.07 7.18
N ALA A 73 9.52 2.16 6.86
CA ALA A 73 9.15 2.48 5.49
C ALA A 73 10.38 2.71 4.60
N ALA A 74 11.36 3.50 5.06
CA ALA A 74 12.59 3.78 4.33
C ALA A 74 13.44 2.51 4.13
N GLU A 75 13.51 1.63 5.13
CA GLU A 75 14.25 0.37 5.08
C GLU A 75 13.74 -0.53 3.94
N VAL A 76 12.43 -0.79 3.91
CA VAL A 76 11.81 -1.64 2.87
C VAL A 76 11.95 -0.99 1.50
N VAL A 77 11.62 0.29 1.36
CA VAL A 77 11.66 0.99 0.07
C VAL A 77 13.08 1.03 -0.49
N SER A 78 14.09 1.33 0.35
CA SER A 78 15.51 1.32 -0.07
C SER A 78 15.98 -0.06 -0.50
N ALA A 79 15.57 -1.11 0.20
CA ALA A 79 15.95 -2.48 -0.17
C ALA A 79 15.34 -2.89 -1.51
N VAL A 80 14.06 -2.56 -1.73
CA VAL A 80 13.38 -2.84 -3.00
C VAL A 80 13.97 -2.00 -4.15
N ARG A 81 14.24 -0.71 -3.92
CA ARG A 81 14.79 0.17 -4.96
C ARG A 81 16.14 -0.30 -5.52
N LYS A 82 16.93 -1.01 -4.74
CA LYS A 82 18.21 -1.57 -5.19
C LYS A 82 18.08 -2.65 -6.26
N VAL A 83 16.93 -3.34 -6.29
CA VAL A 83 16.70 -4.51 -7.16
C VAL A 83 15.53 -4.31 -8.14
N TYR A 84 14.76 -3.25 -7.98
CA TYR A 84 13.60 -2.95 -8.83
C TYR A 84 13.80 -1.59 -9.52
N HIS A 85 13.81 -1.56 -10.85
CA HIS A 85 14.19 -0.39 -11.65
C HIS A 85 13.02 0.27 -12.39
N LYS A 86 11.81 -0.30 -12.26
CA LYS A 86 10.57 0.24 -12.83
C LYS A 86 9.84 1.11 -11.81
N THR A 87 8.61 1.53 -12.12
CA THR A 87 7.81 2.40 -11.23
C THR A 87 7.47 1.72 -9.90
N LEU A 88 7.91 2.36 -8.81
CA LEU A 88 7.73 1.90 -7.45
C LEU A 88 6.72 2.78 -6.71
N ILE A 89 5.53 2.23 -6.46
CA ILE A 89 4.47 2.87 -5.68
C ILE A 89 4.52 2.32 -4.25
N VAL A 90 4.38 3.18 -3.24
CA VAL A 90 4.35 2.73 -1.84
C VAL A 90 2.99 3.02 -1.22
N LYS A 91 2.29 1.96 -0.78
CA LYS A 91 0.96 2.06 -0.16
C LYS A 91 1.06 2.29 1.33
N LEU A 92 0.61 3.48 1.75
CA LEU A 92 0.75 3.96 3.12
C LEU A 92 -0.42 3.53 4.02
N SER A 93 -0.09 3.22 5.27
CA SER A 93 -1.05 2.90 6.32
C SER A 93 -1.64 4.17 6.95
N PRO A 94 -2.98 4.20 7.20
CA PRO A 94 -3.59 5.29 7.96
C PRO A 94 -3.41 5.15 9.48
N ASN A 95 -2.90 4.02 9.96
CA ASN A 95 -2.79 3.70 11.39
C ASN A 95 -1.50 4.27 11.99
N VAL A 96 -1.28 5.56 11.77
CA VAL A 96 -0.08 6.31 12.20
C VAL A 96 -0.50 7.68 12.73
N THR A 97 0.35 8.30 13.55
CA THR A 97 0.11 9.64 14.08
C THR A 97 0.28 10.70 13.00
N ASP A 98 1.35 10.64 12.22
CA ASP A 98 1.63 11.55 11.10
C ASP A 98 2.02 10.74 9.83
N ILE A 99 1.09 10.69 8.88
CA ILE A 99 1.31 9.99 7.61
C ILE A 99 2.31 10.71 6.70
N THR A 100 2.53 12.02 6.92
CA THR A 100 3.45 12.81 6.10
C THR A 100 4.91 12.46 6.37
N GLU A 101 5.25 12.04 7.60
CA GLU A 101 6.58 11.53 7.92
C GLU A 101 6.89 10.26 7.15
N ILE A 102 5.92 9.34 7.09
CA ILE A 102 6.06 8.08 6.36
C ILE A 102 6.18 8.33 4.85
N ALA A 103 5.35 9.25 4.33
CA ALA A 103 5.39 9.63 2.92
C ALA A 103 6.74 10.23 2.51
N ARG A 104 7.31 11.15 3.30
CA ARG A 104 8.64 11.73 3.06
C ARG A 104 9.74 10.68 3.13
N ALA A 105 9.63 9.74 4.08
CA ALA A 105 10.59 8.65 4.21
C ALA A 105 10.56 7.72 2.98
N ALA A 106 9.37 7.39 2.46
CA ALA A 106 9.22 6.60 1.24
C ALA A 106 9.80 7.34 0.01
N GLU A 107 9.48 8.65 -0.15
CA GLU A 107 10.04 9.49 -1.21
C GLU A 107 11.57 9.54 -1.13
N GLY A 108 12.13 9.84 0.04
CA GLY A 108 13.58 9.90 0.26
C GLY A 108 14.31 8.57 0.04
N ALA A 109 13.61 7.45 0.20
CA ALA A 109 14.12 6.10 -0.02
C ALA A 109 14.01 5.63 -1.49
N GLY A 110 13.40 6.43 -2.39
CA GLY A 110 13.36 6.17 -3.82
C GLY A 110 12.01 5.67 -4.35
N ALA A 111 10.91 5.92 -3.64
CA ALA A 111 9.57 5.73 -4.20
C ALA A 111 9.32 6.72 -5.35
N ASP A 112 8.70 6.27 -6.45
CA ASP A 112 8.26 7.12 -7.56
C ASP A 112 6.87 7.70 -7.33
N SER A 113 6.06 7.07 -6.48
CA SER A 113 4.72 7.50 -6.11
C SER A 113 4.33 6.92 -4.75
N VAL A 114 3.37 7.55 -4.09
CA VAL A 114 2.71 6.97 -2.90
C VAL A 114 1.23 6.80 -3.15
N SER A 115 0.65 5.72 -2.65
CA SER A 115 -0.80 5.49 -2.62
C SER A 115 -1.30 5.45 -1.18
N LEU A 116 -2.44 6.04 -0.92
CA LEU A 116 -3.05 6.03 0.41
C LEU A 116 -4.57 6.23 0.33
N ILE A 117 -5.31 5.54 1.20
CA ILE A 117 -4.88 4.86 2.42
C ILE A 117 -5.12 3.33 2.31
N ASN A 118 -4.36 2.57 3.10
CA ASN A 118 -4.72 1.20 3.43
C ASN A 118 -5.91 1.22 4.43
N THR A 119 -6.36 0.08 4.93
CA THR A 119 -7.50 -0.01 5.85
C THR A 119 -7.19 0.55 7.23
N LEU A 120 -8.19 1.17 7.85
CA LEU A 120 -8.15 1.54 9.27
C LEU A 120 -8.37 0.30 10.13
N LEU A 121 -7.67 0.20 11.26
CA LEU A 121 -7.88 -0.86 12.23
C LEU A 121 -9.21 -0.61 12.95
N GLY A 122 -10.08 -1.61 12.90
CA GLY A 122 -11.40 -1.58 13.52
C GLY A 122 -11.73 -2.87 14.27
N MET A 123 -12.85 -2.87 14.96
CA MET A 123 -13.37 -4.00 15.72
C MET A 123 -14.90 -4.01 15.67
N ALA A 124 -15.50 -5.21 15.76
CA ALA A 124 -16.93 -5.36 15.99
C ALA A 124 -17.18 -6.44 17.07
N ILE A 125 -18.17 -6.19 17.94
CA ILE A 125 -18.57 -7.07 19.04
C ILE A 125 -20.01 -7.52 18.81
N ASP A 126 -20.24 -8.83 18.91
CA ASP A 126 -21.57 -9.41 19.03
C ASP A 126 -22.05 -9.23 20.49
N ALA A 127 -22.99 -8.31 20.70
CA ALA A 127 -23.46 -7.98 22.03
C ALA A 127 -24.25 -9.13 22.70
N GLU A 128 -24.91 -9.98 21.91
CA GLU A 128 -25.67 -11.11 22.45
C GLU A 128 -24.72 -12.23 22.88
N LYS A 129 -23.74 -12.55 22.02
CA LYS A 129 -22.74 -13.59 22.30
C LYS A 129 -21.59 -13.10 23.18
N ARG A 130 -21.50 -11.79 23.44
CA ARG A 130 -20.47 -11.13 24.27
C ARG A 130 -19.05 -11.47 23.84
N LYS A 131 -18.78 -11.48 22.53
CA LYS A 131 -17.47 -11.81 21.94
C LYS A 131 -17.22 -11.03 20.65
N PRO A 132 -15.94 -10.87 20.26
CA PRO A 132 -15.63 -10.29 18.95
C PRO A 132 -16.28 -11.08 17.81
N ILE A 133 -16.75 -10.35 16.77
CA ILE A 133 -17.30 -10.97 15.55
C ILE A 133 -16.17 -11.60 14.72
N LEU A 134 -15.03 -10.89 14.62
CA LEU A 134 -13.87 -11.37 13.88
C LEU A 134 -13.05 -12.35 14.75
N SER A 135 -12.62 -13.45 14.16
CA SER A 135 -11.73 -14.41 14.82
C SER A 135 -10.37 -13.82 15.20
N THR A 136 -9.92 -12.81 14.46
CA THR A 136 -8.70 -12.03 14.71
C THR A 136 -8.89 -10.89 15.71
N VAL A 137 -10.10 -10.75 16.31
CA VAL A 137 -10.51 -9.66 17.21
C VAL A 137 -10.64 -8.31 16.49
N THR A 138 -9.59 -7.88 15.82
CA THR A 138 -9.55 -6.66 15.00
C THR A 138 -9.42 -6.99 13.52
N GLY A 139 -9.79 -6.03 12.66
CA GLY A 139 -9.68 -6.17 11.21
C GLY A 139 -9.65 -4.81 10.51
N GLY A 140 -9.37 -4.83 9.21
CA GLY A 140 -9.32 -3.63 8.39
C GLY A 140 -10.72 -3.11 8.06
N MET A 141 -11.00 -1.86 8.39
CA MET A 141 -12.21 -1.14 7.99
C MET A 141 -11.97 -0.39 6.68
N SER A 142 -12.88 -0.56 5.73
CA SER A 142 -12.91 0.12 4.44
C SER A 142 -14.33 0.59 4.08
N GLY A 143 -14.54 1.11 2.87
CA GLY A 143 -15.83 1.58 2.38
C GLY A 143 -16.08 3.05 2.66
N ALA A 144 -17.31 3.54 2.45
CA ALA A 144 -17.67 4.96 2.48
C ALA A 144 -17.26 5.70 3.78
N ALA A 145 -17.30 5.00 4.92
CA ALA A 145 -17.00 5.57 6.22
C ALA A 145 -15.56 6.08 6.36
N VAL A 146 -14.59 5.55 5.60
CA VAL A 146 -13.19 5.98 5.70
C VAL A 146 -12.86 7.18 4.81
N LYS A 147 -13.77 7.59 3.89
CA LYS A 147 -13.51 8.69 2.93
C LYS A 147 -12.99 9.98 3.59
N PRO A 148 -13.62 10.55 4.64
CA PRO A 148 -13.14 11.81 5.22
C PRO A 148 -11.74 11.70 5.81
N ILE A 149 -11.35 10.53 6.29
CA ILE A 149 -10.00 10.28 6.80
C ILE A 149 -9.01 10.16 5.65
N ALA A 150 -9.35 9.37 4.63
CA ALA A 150 -8.52 9.20 3.43
C ALA A 150 -8.30 10.54 2.71
N LEU A 151 -9.36 11.32 2.51
CA LEU A 151 -9.31 12.63 1.86
C LEU A 151 -8.40 13.61 2.61
N ARG A 152 -8.51 13.69 3.96
CA ARG A 152 -7.63 14.49 4.81
C ARG A 152 -6.17 14.07 4.65
N MET A 153 -5.90 12.77 4.70
CA MET A 153 -4.54 12.24 4.60
C MET A 153 -3.93 12.50 3.21
N VAL A 154 -4.70 12.32 2.14
CA VAL A 154 -4.26 12.67 0.78
C VAL A 154 -3.90 14.15 0.69
N TRP A 155 -4.75 15.05 1.21
CA TRP A 155 -4.49 16.48 1.23
C TRP A 155 -3.21 16.85 2.01
N GLN A 156 -2.93 16.16 3.12
CA GLN A 156 -1.71 16.37 3.89
C GLN A 156 -0.47 15.88 3.13
N VAL A 157 -0.53 14.67 2.57
CA VAL A 157 0.60 14.05 1.87
C VAL A 157 0.91 14.79 0.58
N ALA A 158 -0.09 15.20 -0.20
CA ALA A 158 0.11 15.96 -1.44
C ALA A 158 0.86 17.29 -1.24
N LYS A 159 0.82 17.86 -0.02
CA LYS A 159 1.61 19.05 0.36
C LYS A 159 2.98 18.72 0.92
N ALA A 160 3.21 17.48 1.31
CA ALA A 160 4.40 17.06 2.04
C ALA A 160 5.48 16.45 1.13
N VAL A 161 5.09 15.88 -0.01
CA VAL A 161 5.97 15.21 -0.97
C VAL A 161 5.89 15.86 -2.35
N LYS A 162 6.87 15.58 -3.21
CA LYS A 162 6.93 16.06 -4.60
C LYS A 162 6.50 15.00 -5.62
N ILE A 163 6.51 13.73 -5.21
CA ILE A 163 6.12 12.60 -6.05
C ILE A 163 4.59 12.52 -6.17
N PRO A 164 4.06 11.91 -7.25
CA PRO A 164 2.62 11.70 -7.43
C PRO A 164 1.96 10.99 -6.25
N VAL A 165 0.71 11.37 -5.98
CA VAL A 165 -0.10 10.79 -4.90
C VAL A 165 -1.34 10.14 -5.50
N VAL A 166 -1.55 8.86 -5.20
CA VAL A 166 -2.75 8.12 -5.59
C VAL A 166 -3.71 8.04 -4.40
N GLY A 167 -4.91 8.59 -4.57
CA GLY A 167 -5.93 8.64 -3.52
C GLY A 167 -6.81 7.39 -3.52
N LEU A 168 -6.93 6.73 -2.37
CA LEU A 168 -7.70 5.51 -2.17
C LEU A 168 -8.56 5.61 -0.91
N GLY A 169 -9.74 5.01 -0.94
CA GLY A 169 -10.56 4.77 0.26
C GLY A 169 -11.86 5.54 0.31
N GLY A 170 -12.95 4.80 0.21
CA GLY A 170 -14.31 5.33 0.37
C GLY A 170 -14.86 6.10 -0.84
N ILE A 171 -14.27 5.95 -2.03
CA ILE A 171 -14.76 6.53 -3.29
C ILE A 171 -15.94 5.68 -3.75
N MET A 172 -17.15 6.23 -3.71
CA MET A 172 -18.40 5.55 -4.04
C MET A 172 -19.03 6.08 -5.33
N ASN A 173 -18.66 7.27 -5.75
CA ASN A 173 -19.21 7.94 -6.93
C ASN A 173 -18.22 8.96 -7.49
N TRP A 174 -18.57 9.58 -8.63
CA TRP A 174 -17.73 10.52 -9.34
C TRP A 174 -17.39 11.80 -8.54
N LYS A 175 -18.28 12.24 -7.63
CA LYS A 175 -18.05 13.42 -6.80
C LYS A 175 -16.92 13.13 -5.80
N ASP A 176 -16.95 11.94 -5.18
CA ASP A 176 -15.88 11.51 -4.29
C ASP A 176 -14.53 11.48 -5.03
N ALA A 177 -14.51 10.98 -6.27
CA ALA A 177 -13.33 10.98 -7.12
C ALA A 177 -12.76 12.40 -7.35
N VAL A 178 -13.62 13.34 -7.70
CA VAL A 178 -13.25 14.75 -7.89
C VAL A 178 -12.72 15.37 -6.59
N GLU A 179 -13.32 15.06 -5.44
CA GLU A 179 -12.83 15.53 -4.14
C GLU A 179 -11.39 15.11 -3.87
N PHE A 180 -11.01 13.85 -4.20
CA PHE A 180 -9.63 13.39 -4.05
C PHE A 180 -8.65 14.12 -4.97
N LEU A 181 -9.05 14.37 -6.23
CA LEU A 181 -8.23 15.17 -7.16
C LEU A 181 -8.07 16.61 -6.67
N LEU A 182 -9.13 17.23 -6.16
CA LEU A 182 -9.08 18.56 -5.56
C LEU A 182 -8.23 18.62 -4.28
N ALA A 183 -8.15 17.51 -3.54
CA ALA A 183 -7.26 17.39 -2.38
C ALA A 183 -5.79 17.27 -2.77
N GLY A 184 -5.47 17.11 -4.05
CA GLY A 184 -4.11 17.05 -4.58
C GLY A 184 -3.67 15.65 -5.02
N ALA A 185 -4.58 14.68 -5.08
CA ALA A 185 -4.25 13.39 -5.70
C ALA A 185 -4.01 13.57 -7.20
N THR A 186 -3.00 12.88 -7.73
CA THR A 186 -2.68 12.82 -9.16
C THR A 186 -3.54 11.77 -9.87
N ALA A 187 -3.91 10.72 -9.14
CA ALA A 187 -4.78 9.64 -9.58
C ALA A 187 -5.62 9.10 -8.40
N ILE A 188 -6.62 8.28 -8.69
CA ILE A 188 -7.49 7.61 -7.71
C ILE A 188 -7.62 6.14 -8.04
#